data_7cfbacba2ca483bef30d7ffbac1a02bd
#
_entry.id   7cfbacba2ca483bef30d7ffbac1a02bd
#
_cell.length_a   1.000
_cell.length_b   1.000
_cell.length_c   1.000
_cell.angle_alpha   90.00
_cell.angle_beta   90.00
_cell.angle_gamma   90.00
#
_symmetry.space_group_name_H-M   'P 1'
#
loop_
_entity.id
_entity.type
_entity.pdbx_description
1 polymer ?
#
loop_
_entity_poly.entity_id
_entity_poly.type
_entity_poly.pdbx_seq_one_letter_code
_entity_poly.pdbx_strand_id
1 'polypeptide(L)'
;MNLFVTDQCPVKSAHALDDKRVGKLLMECNQMMSLAIKVHDPFGDWECGPTLLTAGQPHINHPVSIWVRENISNFEWCLSHALELFAEFVLRFDKEHASGHRIPYIASKRSCLPSGELLPFQNSARNAGIGVDYSHLPVPVSYREYLRERWETDKMPVRWTNR
;
A
#
# COMPACT_ATOMS: atom_id res chain seq x y z
N MET A 1 -5.33 6.99 0.89
CA MET A 1 -4.23 6.05 0.62
C MET A 1 -3.42 5.80 1.87
N ASN A 2 -2.99 4.57 2.09
CA ASN A 2 -2.16 4.23 3.24
C ASN A 2 -1.39 2.92 2.98
N LEU A 3 -0.35 2.62 3.77
CA LEU A 3 0.36 1.33 3.76
C LEU A 3 0.15 0.55 5.06
N PHE A 4 -0.32 1.22 6.12
CA PHE A 4 -0.45 0.66 7.48
C PHE A 4 0.79 -0.11 7.91
N VAL A 5 1.93 0.57 7.95
CA VAL A 5 3.23 0.00 8.33
C VAL A 5 3.21 -0.38 9.82
N THR A 6 2.71 -1.57 10.13
CA THR A 6 2.64 -2.12 11.49
C THR A 6 3.93 -2.78 11.95
N ASP A 7 4.83 -3.07 11.00
CA ASP A 7 6.17 -3.61 11.19
C ASP A 7 7.10 -3.06 10.10
N GLN A 8 8.40 -3.02 10.34
CA GLN A 8 9.38 -2.66 9.30
C GLN A 8 9.44 -3.70 8.16
N CYS A 9 9.14 -4.95 8.48
CA CYS A 9 9.03 -6.02 7.49
C CYS A 9 7.69 -5.91 6.73
N PRO A 10 7.72 -5.79 5.39
CA PRO A 10 6.50 -5.66 4.58
C PRO A 10 5.57 -6.87 4.69
N VAL A 11 6.12 -8.08 4.83
CA VAL A 11 5.39 -9.33 5.03
C VAL A 11 4.61 -9.31 6.35
N LYS A 12 5.28 -8.97 7.46
CA LYS A 12 4.63 -8.88 8.77
C LYS A 12 3.56 -7.80 8.80
N SER A 13 3.79 -6.67 8.13
CA SER A 13 2.79 -5.62 7.97
C SER A 13 1.54 -6.10 7.23
N ALA A 14 1.70 -6.92 6.18
CA ALA A 14 0.57 -7.50 5.44
C ALA A 14 -0.23 -8.48 6.31
N HIS A 15 0.44 -9.36 7.03
CA HIS A 15 -0.19 -10.36 7.90
C HIS A 15 -1.00 -9.76 9.06
N ALA A 16 -0.64 -8.57 9.53
CA ALA A 16 -1.35 -7.89 10.60
C ALA A 16 -2.74 -7.36 10.19
N LEU A 17 -3.02 -7.29 8.88
CA LEU A 17 -4.25 -6.68 8.37
C LEU A 17 -5.43 -7.65 8.36
N ASP A 18 -6.60 -7.12 8.66
CA ASP A 18 -7.87 -7.82 8.57
C ASP A 18 -8.34 -7.98 7.11
N ASP A 19 -9.31 -8.85 6.90
CA ASP A 19 -9.86 -9.21 5.59
C ASP A 19 -10.28 -8.01 4.74
N LYS A 20 -10.91 -7.01 5.36
CA LYS A 20 -11.36 -5.79 4.69
C LYS A 20 -10.17 -4.99 4.14
N ARG A 21 -9.06 -4.97 4.87
CA ARG A 21 -7.89 -4.15 4.53
C ARG A 21 -6.96 -4.82 3.54
N VAL A 22 -6.87 -6.13 3.54
CA VAL A 22 -6.01 -6.88 2.60
C VAL A 22 -6.33 -6.52 1.15
N GLY A 23 -7.56 -6.67 0.69
CA GLY A 23 -7.93 -6.34 -0.69
C GLY A 23 -7.86 -4.84 -0.98
N LYS A 24 -8.32 -3.99 -0.04
CA LYS A 24 -8.28 -2.54 -0.20
C LYS A 24 -6.84 -2.02 -0.37
N LEU A 25 -5.93 -2.44 0.50
CA LEU A 25 -4.55 -1.97 0.46
C LEU A 25 -3.78 -2.52 -0.75
N LEU A 26 -4.07 -3.74 -1.18
CA LEU A 26 -3.52 -4.26 -2.42
C LEU A 26 -3.84 -3.33 -3.61
N MET A 27 -5.07 -2.84 -3.70
CA MET A 27 -5.46 -1.84 -4.71
C MET A 27 -4.71 -0.52 -4.51
N GLU A 28 -4.64 -0.01 -3.27
CA GLU A 28 -3.96 1.25 -2.97
C GLU A 28 -2.44 1.20 -3.24
N CYS A 29 -1.77 0.07 -2.95
CA CYS A 29 -0.37 -0.15 -3.32
C CYS A 29 -0.17 -0.09 -4.83
N ASN A 30 -1.03 -0.76 -5.61
CA ASN A 30 -0.97 -0.70 -7.07
C ASN A 30 -1.14 0.73 -7.60
N GLN A 31 -2.05 1.51 -7.02
CA GLN A 31 -2.25 2.91 -7.39
C GLN A 31 -1.01 3.75 -7.10
N MET A 32 -0.41 3.60 -5.90
CA MET A 32 0.79 4.34 -5.53
C MET A 32 2.00 3.99 -6.38
N MET A 33 2.22 2.70 -6.63
CA MET A 33 3.32 2.23 -7.48
C MET A 33 3.14 2.66 -8.94
N SER A 34 1.93 2.56 -9.49
CA SER A 34 1.61 3.03 -10.84
C SER A 34 1.85 4.53 -10.98
N LEU A 35 1.45 5.30 -9.96
CA LEU A 35 1.68 6.73 -9.92
C LEU A 35 3.18 7.06 -9.84
N ALA A 36 3.94 6.32 -9.04
CA ALA A 36 5.39 6.47 -8.94
C ALA A 36 6.07 6.34 -10.31
N ILE A 37 5.74 5.28 -11.03
CA ILE A 37 6.28 5.05 -12.37
C ILE A 37 5.88 6.18 -13.33
N LYS A 38 4.60 6.57 -13.35
CA LYS A 38 4.12 7.63 -14.24
C LYS A 38 4.78 8.98 -13.99
N VAL A 39 5.14 9.28 -12.74
CA VAL A 39 5.85 10.52 -12.40
C VAL A 39 7.29 10.52 -12.93
N HIS A 40 7.98 9.38 -12.87
CA HIS A 40 9.38 9.27 -13.30
C HIS A 40 9.55 8.93 -14.78
N ASP A 41 8.54 8.35 -15.40
CA ASP A 41 8.50 8.04 -16.83
C ASP A 41 7.17 8.47 -17.46
N PRO A 42 6.94 9.81 -17.56
CA PRO A 42 5.65 10.34 -18.03
C PRO A 42 5.38 10.06 -19.51
N PHE A 43 6.39 9.71 -20.28
CA PHE A 43 6.31 9.40 -21.72
C PHE A 43 6.50 7.92 -22.03
N GLY A 44 6.57 7.08 -20.99
CA GLY A 44 6.70 5.65 -21.16
C GLY A 44 5.52 5.03 -21.91
N ASP A 45 5.78 3.90 -22.56
CA ASP A 45 4.76 3.12 -23.23
C ASP A 45 3.85 2.43 -22.20
N TRP A 46 2.69 3.04 -21.96
CA TRP A 46 1.68 2.56 -21.03
C TRP A 46 0.57 1.77 -21.73
N GLU A 47 0.61 1.68 -23.07
CA GLU A 47 -0.47 1.04 -23.85
C GLU A 47 -0.34 -0.49 -23.87
N CYS A 48 0.85 -1.01 -23.67
CA CYS A 48 1.12 -2.44 -23.70
C CYS A 48 0.83 -3.21 -22.42
N GLY A 49 0.29 -2.55 -21.38
CA GLY A 49 0.04 -3.16 -20.08
C GLY A 49 -1.39 -2.98 -19.59
N PRO A 50 -1.78 -3.69 -18.54
CA PRO A 50 -3.03 -3.40 -17.87
C PRO A 50 -3.07 -1.92 -17.47
N THR A 51 -4.19 -1.26 -17.72
CA THR A 51 -4.37 0.18 -17.43
C THR A 51 -3.87 0.49 -16.02
N LEU A 52 -2.87 1.34 -15.91
CA LEU A 52 -2.41 1.81 -14.61
C LEU A 52 -3.54 2.61 -13.97
N LEU A 53 -3.76 2.37 -12.68
CA LEU A 53 -4.85 2.97 -11.91
C LEU A 53 -4.56 4.44 -11.59
N THR A 54 -4.38 5.24 -12.63
CA THR A 54 -3.97 6.66 -12.51
C THR A 54 -5.03 7.64 -13.01
N ALA A 55 -6.25 7.18 -13.23
CA ALA A 55 -7.33 8.08 -13.68
C ALA A 55 -7.44 9.27 -12.72
N GLY A 56 -7.18 10.48 -13.23
CA GLY A 56 -7.20 11.72 -12.45
C GLY A 56 -6.05 11.90 -11.45
N GLN A 57 -5.03 11.05 -11.44
CA GLN A 57 -3.90 11.09 -10.48
C GLN A 57 -4.36 11.32 -9.03
N PRO A 58 -5.34 10.56 -8.50
CA PRO A 58 -5.83 10.78 -7.15
C PRO A 58 -4.67 10.59 -6.17
N HIS A 59 -4.60 11.49 -5.21
CA HIS A 59 -3.61 11.41 -4.12
C HIS A 59 -2.13 11.57 -4.54
N ILE A 60 -1.83 12.20 -5.68
CA ILE A 60 -0.44 12.45 -6.11
C ILE A 60 0.39 13.13 -5.03
N ASN A 61 -0.21 14.04 -4.26
CA ASN A 61 0.43 14.79 -3.18
C ASN A 61 0.24 14.17 -1.79
N HIS A 62 -0.33 12.96 -1.71
CA HIS A 62 -0.46 12.27 -0.42
C HIS A 62 0.93 11.85 0.09
N PRO A 63 1.29 12.09 1.38
CA PRO A 63 2.63 11.82 1.91
C PRO A 63 3.14 10.39 1.63
N VAL A 64 2.26 9.39 1.77
CA VAL A 64 2.62 7.98 1.48
C VAL A 64 2.88 7.77 -0.01
N SER A 65 2.12 8.41 -0.91
CA SER A 65 2.36 8.32 -2.36
C SER A 65 3.67 8.99 -2.76
N ILE A 66 4.02 10.11 -2.11
CA ILE A 66 5.32 10.77 -2.28
C ILE A 66 6.43 9.82 -1.82
N TRP A 67 6.28 9.22 -0.63
CA TRP A 67 7.26 8.29 -0.08
C TRP A 67 7.51 7.08 -1.01
N VAL A 68 6.47 6.46 -1.56
CA VAL A 68 6.61 5.32 -2.48
C VAL A 68 7.39 5.69 -3.74
N ARG A 69 7.25 6.91 -4.26
CA ARG A 69 7.92 7.34 -5.50
C ARG A 69 9.28 7.99 -5.29
N GLU A 70 9.70 8.23 -4.05
CA GLU A 70 10.94 8.95 -3.74
C GLU A 70 12.18 8.24 -4.29
N ASN A 71 12.24 6.92 -4.14
CA ASN A 71 13.32 6.09 -4.66
C ASN A 71 12.91 4.61 -4.81
N ILE A 72 13.81 3.85 -5.42
CA ILE A 72 13.57 2.42 -5.72
C ILE A 72 13.41 1.58 -4.45
N SER A 73 14.11 1.86 -3.34
CA SER A 73 14.01 1.06 -2.11
C SER A 73 12.67 1.22 -1.42
N ASN A 74 12.11 2.44 -1.41
CA ASN A 74 10.76 2.69 -0.92
C ASN A 74 9.70 1.98 -1.77
N PHE A 75 9.87 2.04 -3.09
CA PHE A 75 9.01 1.34 -4.03
C PHE A 75 9.06 -0.18 -3.84
N GLU A 76 10.25 -0.76 -3.68
CA GLU A 76 10.45 -2.21 -3.48
C GLU A 76 9.87 -2.68 -2.15
N TRP A 77 9.89 -1.85 -1.10
CA TRP A 77 9.17 -2.15 0.12
C TRP A 77 7.66 -2.23 -0.13
N CYS A 78 7.10 -1.25 -0.84
CA CYS A 78 5.67 -1.23 -1.22
C CYS A 78 5.32 -2.42 -2.12
N LEU A 79 6.20 -2.77 -3.07
CA LEU A 79 6.03 -3.92 -3.95
C LEU A 79 6.00 -5.24 -3.17
N SER A 80 6.94 -5.43 -2.24
CA SER A 80 6.98 -6.61 -1.38
C SER A 80 5.73 -6.73 -0.51
N HIS A 81 5.25 -5.59 0.02
CA HIS A 81 4.00 -5.53 0.78
C HIS A 81 2.78 -5.90 -0.11
N ALA A 82 2.73 -5.40 -1.34
CA ALA A 82 1.64 -5.70 -2.28
C ALA A 82 1.63 -7.17 -2.70
N LEU A 83 2.79 -7.78 -2.92
CA LEU A 83 2.91 -9.20 -3.23
C LEU A 83 2.38 -10.07 -2.10
N GLU A 84 2.73 -9.73 -0.86
CA GLU A 84 2.23 -10.47 0.30
C GLU A 84 0.73 -10.24 0.54
N LEU A 85 0.23 -9.03 0.34
CA LEU A 85 -1.21 -8.76 0.37
C LEU A 85 -1.98 -9.58 -0.68
N PHE A 86 -1.39 -9.79 -1.84
CA PHE A 86 -1.98 -10.65 -2.87
C PHE A 86 -2.00 -12.12 -2.43
N ALA A 87 -0.90 -12.63 -1.88
CA ALA A 87 -0.83 -13.98 -1.34
C ALA A 87 -1.85 -14.18 -0.20
N GLU A 88 -1.94 -13.23 0.74
CA GLU A 88 -2.96 -13.22 1.80
C GLU A 88 -4.39 -13.23 1.24
N PHE A 89 -4.64 -12.44 0.20
CA PHE A 89 -5.97 -12.40 -0.41
C PHE A 89 -6.35 -13.75 -1.01
N VAL A 90 -5.44 -14.41 -1.73
CA VAL A 90 -5.66 -15.74 -2.29
C VAL A 90 -5.88 -16.78 -1.17
N LEU A 91 -5.02 -16.78 -0.15
CA LEU A 91 -5.13 -17.70 1.00
C LEU A 91 -6.48 -17.57 1.72
N ARG A 92 -6.92 -16.32 1.94
CA ARG A 92 -8.12 -16.03 2.72
C ARG A 92 -9.42 -16.31 1.96
N PHE A 93 -9.44 -16.01 0.67
CA PHE A 93 -10.70 -15.97 -0.10
C PHE A 93 -10.79 -17.01 -1.20
N ASP A 94 -9.75 -17.82 -1.41
CA ASP A 94 -9.66 -18.82 -2.48
C ASP A 94 -10.00 -18.25 -3.88
N LYS A 95 -9.53 -17.03 -4.12
CA LYS A 95 -9.70 -16.30 -5.40
C LYS A 95 -8.63 -15.26 -5.59
N GLU A 96 -8.35 -14.88 -6.83
CA GLU A 96 -7.40 -13.84 -7.16
C GLU A 96 -8.03 -12.45 -7.13
N HIS A 97 -7.25 -11.47 -6.69
CA HIS A 97 -7.64 -10.06 -6.74
C HIS A 97 -7.16 -9.42 -8.04
N ALA A 98 -8.03 -8.69 -8.73
CA ALA A 98 -7.69 -8.06 -10.03
C ALA A 98 -6.43 -7.18 -9.99
N SER A 99 -6.12 -6.54 -8.86
CA SER A 99 -4.90 -5.76 -8.69
C SER A 99 -3.64 -6.63 -8.66
N GLY A 100 -3.73 -7.90 -8.23
CA GLY A 100 -2.59 -8.82 -8.19
C GLY A 100 -1.99 -9.06 -9.57
N HIS A 101 -2.83 -9.20 -10.59
CA HIS A 101 -2.39 -9.42 -11.98
C HIS A 101 -1.59 -8.25 -12.57
N ARG A 102 -1.64 -7.08 -11.98
CA ARG A 102 -0.91 -5.88 -12.44
C ARG A 102 0.49 -5.76 -11.86
N ILE A 103 0.75 -6.46 -10.75
CA ILE A 103 2.02 -6.33 -10.03
C ILE A 103 3.23 -6.68 -10.92
N PRO A 104 3.24 -7.77 -11.72
CA PRO A 104 4.39 -8.09 -12.57
C PRO A 104 4.72 -6.99 -13.58
N TYR A 105 3.69 -6.41 -14.19
CA TYR A 105 3.88 -5.30 -15.12
C TYR A 105 4.44 -4.05 -14.43
N ILE A 106 3.86 -3.66 -13.29
CA ILE A 106 4.33 -2.52 -12.49
C ILE A 106 5.78 -2.74 -12.05
N ALA A 107 6.11 -3.94 -11.56
CA ALA A 107 7.46 -4.29 -11.13
C ALA A 107 8.49 -4.21 -12.27
N SER A 108 8.10 -4.57 -13.50
CA SER A 108 9.00 -4.50 -14.66
C SER A 108 9.43 -3.07 -15.02
N LYS A 109 8.67 -2.06 -14.60
CA LYS A 109 8.92 -0.65 -14.91
C LYS A 109 9.73 0.08 -13.82
N ARG A 110 10.05 -0.57 -12.69
CA ARG A 110 10.68 0.07 -11.53
C ARG A 110 12.05 0.72 -11.78
N SER A 111 12.74 0.34 -12.87
CA SER A 111 14.06 0.90 -13.23
C SER A 111 14.04 2.39 -13.57
N CYS A 112 12.86 2.98 -13.77
CA CYS A 112 12.73 4.42 -13.97
C CYS A 112 12.87 5.24 -12.67
N LEU A 113 12.78 4.58 -11.50
CA LEU A 113 12.87 5.27 -10.22
C LEU A 113 14.33 5.61 -9.86
N PRO A 114 14.55 6.73 -9.13
CA PRO A 114 15.87 7.09 -8.62
C PRO A 114 16.41 6.01 -7.68
N SER A 115 17.72 5.79 -7.70
CA SER A 115 18.40 4.99 -6.69
C SER A 115 18.36 5.70 -5.33
N GLY A 116 18.28 4.94 -4.25
CA GLY A 116 18.31 5.48 -2.87
C GLY A 116 18.11 4.40 -1.84
N GLU A 117 18.45 4.70 -0.60
CA GLU A 117 18.21 3.82 0.55
C GLU A 117 16.76 3.95 1.03
N LEU A 118 16.30 2.95 1.79
CA LEU A 118 14.98 2.98 2.39
C LEU A 118 14.85 4.15 3.37
N LEU A 119 13.95 5.06 3.06
CA LEU A 119 13.67 6.24 3.88
C LEU A 119 12.77 5.90 5.08
N PRO A 120 12.78 6.72 6.13
CA PRO A 120 11.83 6.60 7.22
C PRO A 120 10.38 6.59 6.71
N PHE A 121 9.56 5.68 7.24
CA PHE A 121 8.17 5.56 6.82
C PHE A 121 7.34 6.80 7.16
N GLN A 122 6.39 7.12 6.27
CA GLN A 122 5.45 8.20 6.51
C GLN A 122 4.37 7.79 7.51
N ASN A 123 4.18 8.63 8.52
CA ASN A 123 3.13 8.43 9.50
C ASN A 123 1.85 9.17 9.10
N SER A 124 0.86 8.43 8.63
CA SER A 124 -0.47 8.93 8.29
C SER A 124 -1.57 8.28 9.15
N ALA A 125 -1.23 7.87 10.36
CA ALA A 125 -2.14 7.21 11.30
C ALA A 125 -3.06 8.22 12.00
N ARG A 126 -3.84 8.95 11.21
CA ARG A 126 -4.83 9.93 11.69
C ARG A 126 -6.12 9.87 10.89
N ASN A 127 -7.23 10.20 11.54
CA ASN A 127 -8.54 10.31 10.91
C ASN A 127 -9.40 11.31 11.69
N ALA A 128 -9.51 12.53 11.16
CA ALA A 128 -10.29 13.60 11.78
C ALA A 128 -11.79 13.26 11.89
N GLY A 129 -12.31 12.43 10.97
CA GLY A 129 -13.73 12.04 10.99
C GLY A 129 -14.15 11.19 12.19
N ILE A 130 -13.18 10.57 12.88
CA ILE A 130 -13.41 9.80 14.12
C ILE A 130 -12.55 10.32 15.29
N GLY A 131 -11.94 11.49 15.15
CA GLY A 131 -11.17 12.14 16.22
C GLY A 131 -9.85 11.45 16.60
N VAL A 132 -9.28 10.62 15.69
CA VAL A 132 -8.09 9.81 15.98
C VAL A 132 -6.84 10.43 15.35
N ASP A 133 -5.78 10.60 16.14
CA ASP A 133 -4.47 11.01 15.69
C ASP A 133 -3.36 10.35 16.51
N TYR A 134 -2.69 9.37 15.91
CA TYR A 134 -1.53 8.68 16.47
C TYR A 134 -0.23 9.07 15.76
N SER A 135 -0.23 10.13 14.95
CA SER A 135 0.95 10.55 14.16
C SER A 135 2.17 10.96 15.00
N HIS A 136 1.98 11.20 16.30
CA HIS A 136 3.04 11.51 17.26
C HIS A 136 3.81 10.28 17.77
N LEU A 137 3.34 9.06 17.50
CA LEU A 137 3.99 7.81 17.91
C LEU A 137 4.95 7.29 16.84
N PRO A 138 5.92 6.41 17.22
CA PRO A 138 6.71 5.68 16.23
C PRO A 138 5.82 4.91 15.23
N VAL A 139 6.19 4.92 13.93
CA VAL A 139 5.29 4.49 12.85
C VAL A 139 4.65 3.11 13.07
N PRO A 140 5.37 2.03 13.43
CA PRO A 140 4.71 0.74 13.63
C PRO A 140 3.73 0.74 14.81
N VAL A 141 4.02 1.47 15.88
CA VAL A 141 3.14 1.61 17.05
C VAL A 141 1.89 2.40 16.65
N SER A 142 2.10 3.52 16.00
CA SER A 142 1.08 4.42 15.48
C SER A 142 0.01 3.69 14.65
N TYR A 143 0.45 2.87 13.69
CA TYR A 143 -0.48 2.12 12.85
C TYR A 143 -1.17 0.97 13.57
N ARG A 144 -0.53 0.33 14.56
CA ARG A 144 -1.18 -0.68 15.39
C ARG A 144 -2.31 -0.08 16.23
N GLU A 145 -2.07 1.05 16.89
CA GLU A 145 -3.11 1.73 17.68
C GLU A 145 -4.23 2.26 16.78
N TYR A 146 -3.88 2.85 15.64
CA TYR A 146 -4.86 3.28 14.65
C TYR A 146 -5.75 2.14 14.15
N LEU A 147 -5.19 0.97 13.89
CA LEU A 147 -5.96 -0.20 13.44
C LEU A 147 -6.87 -0.73 14.54
N ARG A 148 -6.43 -0.78 15.82
CA ARG A 148 -7.27 -1.17 16.95
C ARG A 148 -8.52 -0.30 17.03
N GLU A 149 -8.35 1.01 17.00
CA GLU A 149 -9.46 1.96 17.02
C GLU A 149 -10.38 1.76 15.79
N ARG A 150 -9.81 1.53 14.64
CA ARG A 150 -10.59 1.26 13.42
C ARG A 150 -11.38 -0.04 13.52
N TRP A 151 -10.83 -1.05 14.12
CA TRP A 151 -11.51 -2.34 14.31
C TRP A 151 -12.69 -2.24 15.28
N GLU A 152 -12.60 -1.41 16.29
CA GLU A 152 -13.71 -1.14 17.23
C GLU A 152 -14.83 -0.31 16.59
N THR A 153 -14.49 0.59 15.68
CA THR A 153 -15.43 1.51 15.03
C THR A 153 -15.96 1.05 13.68
N ASP A 154 -15.42 -0.03 13.12
CA ASP A 154 -15.87 -0.56 11.83
C ASP A 154 -17.28 -1.17 11.94
N LYS A 155 -18.15 -0.85 10.96
CA LYS A 155 -19.51 -1.39 10.91
C LYS A 155 -19.60 -2.89 10.70
N MET A 156 -18.57 -3.50 10.14
CA MET A 156 -18.49 -4.95 9.87
C MET A 156 -17.57 -5.60 10.89
N PRO A 157 -17.89 -6.82 11.34
CA PRO A 157 -17.02 -7.59 12.22
C PRO A 157 -15.64 -7.76 11.60
N VAL A 158 -14.61 -7.54 12.40
CA VAL A 158 -13.22 -7.77 11.99
C VAL A 158 -12.96 -9.26 11.89
N ARG A 159 -12.32 -9.71 10.82
CA ARG A 159 -12.02 -11.11 10.55
C ARG A 159 -10.63 -11.26 9.95
N TRP A 160 -10.03 -12.41 10.22
CA TRP A 160 -8.82 -12.94 9.60
C TRP A 160 -9.11 -14.36 9.13
N THR A 161 -9.83 -14.46 8.02
CA THR A 161 -10.25 -15.74 7.45
C THR A 161 -9.03 -16.61 7.13
N ASN A 162 -9.04 -17.88 7.53
CA ASN A 162 -7.95 -18.83 7.34
C ASN A 162 -6.59 -18.43 7.97
N ARG A 163 -6.61 -17.56 9.00
CA ARG A 163 -5.44 -17.12 9.78
C ARG A 163 -5.64 -17.38 11.27
#